data_d960af13a07c49a8c7d7a0ca1a246571
#
_entry.id   d960af13a07c49a8c7d7a0ca1a246571
#
_cell.length_a   1.000
_cell.length_b   1.000
_cell.length_c   1.000
_cell.angle_alpha   90.00
_cell.angle_beta   90.00
_cell.angle_gamma   90.00
#
_symmetry.space_group_name_H-M   'P 1'
#
loop_
_entity.id
_entity.type
_entity.pdbx_description
1 polymer ?
#
loop_
_entity_poly.entity_id
_entity_poly.type
_entity_poly.pdbx_seq_one_letter_code
_entity_poly.pdbx_strand_id
1 'polypeptide(L)'
;MIRTPASDAAFFHALLGEDPLGAVVRAHIHVEARVYQVLAALTPHPGHLPNNLRYEQRVRMAVALGLNEEILQPLKVLGDIRNEFAHSLDVTLTDAMVERLWQTFSQENQKIIREAYANTHAQLSQQGMPEYEKSDARHRFIMMAVTIDKYLIAVENEVRNGRDAV
;
A
#
# COMPACT_ATOMS: atom_id res chain seq x y z
N MET A 1 15.15 -4.94 12.58
CA MET A 1 14.11 -5.96 12.78
C MET A 1 12.84 -5.45 12.09
N ILE A 2 12.45 -6.03 10.96
CA ILE A 2 11.23 -5.64 10.24
C ILE A 2 10.05 -6.22 11.02
N ARG A 3 9.15 -5.36 11.50
CA ARG A 3 7.95 -5.79 12.23
C ARG A 3 7.01 -6.50 11.26
N THR A 4 6.39 -7.58 11.71
CA THR A 4 5.29 -8.22 10.97
C THR A 4 4.17 -7.20 10.76
N PRO A 5 3.71 -6.96 9.52
CA PRO A 5 2.61 -6.06 9.26
C PRO A 5 1.33 -6.51 9.98
N ALA A 6 0.46 -5.53 10.30
CA ALA A 6 -0.85 -5.82 10.88
C ALA A 6 -1.76 -6.56 9.88
N SER A 7 -2.85 -7.17 10.37
CA SER A 7 -3.91 -7.67 9.48
C SER A 7 -4.58 -6.52 8.73
N ASP A 8 -5.21 -6.80 7.58
CA ASP A 8 -5.86 -5.79 6.73
C ASP A 8 -6.85 -4.89 7.49
N ALA A 9 -7.72 -5.48 8.32
CA ALA A 9 -8.69 -4.73 9.10
C ALA A 9 -8.01 -3.84 10.15
N ALA A 10 -6.99 -4.36 10.85
CA ALA A 10 -6.23 -3.59 11.83
C ALA A 10 -5.44 -2.46 11.17
N PHE A 11 -4.90 -2.69 9.97
CA PHE A 11 -4.21 -1.67 9.20
C PHE A 11 -5.14 -0.55 8.77
N PHE A 12 -6.31 -0.88 8.20
CA PHE A 12 -7.32 0.10 7.80
C PHE A 12 -7.78 0.97 8.99
N HIS A 13 -8.15 0.34 10.11
CA HIS A 13 -8.57 1.08 11.32
C HIS A 13 -7.45 1.95 11.89
N ALA A 14 -6.20 1.49 11.85
CA ALA A 14 -5.06 2.29 12.29
C ALA A 14 -4.89 3.55 11.44
N LEU A 15 -5.08 3.46 10.12
CA LEU A 15 -4.98 4.62 9.22
C LEU A 15 -6.14 5.61 9.41
N LEU A 16 -7.36 5.13 9.66
CA LEU A 16 -8.51 6.01 9.91
C LEU A 16 -8.36 6.84 11.18
N GLY A 17 -7.66 6.34 12.18
CA GLY A 17 -7.40 7.06 13.44
C GLY A 17 -6.29 8.10 13.36
N GLU A 18 -5.56 8.20 12.24
CA GLU A 18 -4.43 9.11 12.08
C GLU A 18 -4.85 10.42 11.40
N ASP A 19 -4.07 11.47 11.65
CA ASP A 19 -4.09 12.68 10.82
C ASP A 19 -3.49 12.39 9.43
N PRO A 20 -3.52 13.33 8.47
CA PRO A 20 -2.98 13.10 7.13
C PRO A 20 -1.51 12.69 7.11
N LEU A 21 -0.66 13.29 7.95
CA LEU A 21 0.76 12.94 8.07
C LEU A 21 0.93 11.52 8.62
N GLY A 22 0.25 11.22 9.72
CA GLY A 22 0.27 9.90 10.33
C GLY A 22 -0.22 8.82 9.36
N ALA A 23 -1.30 9.08 8.62
CA ALA A 23 -1.83 8.14 7.61
C ALA A 23 -0.80 7.86 6.51
N VAL A 24 -0.15 8.88 5.93
CA VAL A 24 0.85 8.73 4.87
C VAL A 24 2.08 7.96 5.37
N VAL A 25 2.64 8.36 6.52
CA VAL A 25 3.85 7.73 7.06
C VAL A 25 3.59 6.29 7.48
N ARG A 26 2.48 6.02 8.18
CA ARG A 26 2.11 4.68 8.62
C ARG A 26 1.79 3.76 7.44
N ALA A 27 1.08 4.26 6.42
CA ALA A 27 0.81 3.51 5.19
C ALA A 27 2.11 3.10 4.49
N HIS A 28 3.05 4.04 4.33
CA HIS A 28 4.32 3.74 3.68
C HIS A 28 5.14 2.70 4.46
N ILE A 29 5.28 2.85 5.79
CA ILE A 29 6.02 1.89 6.63
C ILE A 29 5.42 0.49 6.51
N HIS A 30 4.08 0.40 6.49
CA HIS A 30 3.38 -0.88 6.39
C HIS A 30 3.59 -1.52 5.02
N VAL A 31 3.38 -0.76 3.94
CA VAL A 31 3.60 -1.24 2.56
C VAL A 31 5.07 -1.60 2.32
N GLU A 32 6.03 -0.83 2.85
CA GLU A 32 7.46 -1.16 2.76
C GLU A 32 7.77 -2.52 3.41
N ALA A 33 7.17 -2.80 4.57
CA ALA A 33 7.31 -4.09 5.24
C ALA A 33 6.70 -5.23 4.40
N ARG A 34 5.55 -5.00 3.73
CA ARG A 34 4.95 -5.98 2.80
C ARG A 34 5.83 -6.23 1.59
N VAL A 35 6.33 -5.18 0.95
CA VAL A 35 7.27 -5.32 -0.19
C VAL A 35 8.45 -6.20 0.19
N TYR A 36 9.01 -6.02 1.40
CA TYR A 36 10.09 -6.87 1.86
C TYR A 36 9.66 -8.34 2.03
N GLN A 37 8.46 -8.61 2.55
CA GLN A 37 7.94 -9.97 2.69
C GLN A 37 7.72 -10.64 1.34
N VAL A 38 7.14 -9.92 0.36
CA VAL A 38 7.00 -10.41 -1.02
C VAL A 38 8.38 -10.68 -1.63
N LEU A 39 9.32 -9.75 -1.49
CA LEU A 39 10.70 -9.94 -1.98
C LEU A 39 11.35 -11.19 -1.36
N ALA A 40 11.20 -11.38 -0.06
CA ALA A 40 11.71 -12.56 0.63
C ALA A 40 11.03 -13.85 0.15
N ALA A 41 9.71 -13.81 -0.08
CA ALA A 41 8.97 -14.93 -0.62
C ALA A 41 9.39 -15.29 -2.07
N LEU A 42 9.67 -14.29 -2.91
CA LEU A 42 10.15 -14.50 -4.29
C LEU A 42 11.60 -14.99 -4.35
N THR A 43 12.41 -14.72 -3.31
CA THR A 43 13.84 -15.05 -3.29
C THR A 43 14.08 -16.50 -2.85
N PRO A 44 14.82 -17.33 -3.59
CA PRO A 44 15.14 -18.71 -3.18
C PRO A 44 15.87 -18.81 -1.85
N HIS A 45 16.77 -17.87 -1.57
CA HIS A 45 17.59 -17.82 -0.36
C HIS A 45 17.46 -16.46 0.33
N PRO A 46 16.32 -16.16 1.01
CA PRO A 46 16.01 -14.82 1.54
C PRO A 46 17.00 -14.34 2.61
N GLY A 47 17.66 -15.27 3.31
CA GLY A 47 18.69 -14.94 4.32
C GLY A 47 19.94 -14.26 3.73
N HIS A 48 20.13 -14.29 2.41
CA HIS A 48 21.23 -13.62 1.71
C HIS A 48 20.81 -12.26 1.09
N LEU A 49 19.56 -11.83 1.29
CA LEU A 49 19.17 -10.48 0.86
C LEU A 49 19.96 -9.41 1.63
N PRO A 50 20.49 -8.38 0.94
CA PRO A 50 21.18 -7.30 1.61
C PRO A 50 20.25 -6.57 2.62
N ASN A 51 20.73 -6.34 3.83
CA ASN A 51 19.96 -5.67 4.89
C ASN A 51 19.77 -4.17 4.67
N ASN A 52 20.56 -3.55 3.81
CA ASN A 52 20.61 -2.11 3.56
C ASN A 52 19.89 -1.66 2.27
N LEU A 53 19.06 -2.51 1.69
CA LEU A 53 18.27 -2.15 0.52
C LEU A 53 17.29 -1.03 0.85
N ARG A 54 17.32 0.04 0.05
CA ARG A 54 16.35 1.13 0.09
C ARG A 54 15.01 0.65 -0.45
N TYR A 55 13.93 1.31 -0.08
CA TYR A 55 12.56 0.99 -0.53
C TYR A 55 12.48 0.77 -2.05
N GLU A 56 12.95 1.73 -2.85
CA GLU A 56 12.92 1.63 -4.32
C GLU A 56 13.70 0.42 -4.84
N GLN A 57 14.83 0.08 -4.24
CA GLN A 57 15.62 -1.09 -4.63
C GLN A 57 14.87 -2.39 -4.33
N ARG A 58 14.19 -2.47 -3.18
CA ARG A 58 13.34 -3.62 -2.82
C ARG A 58 12.21 -3.82 -3.81
N VAL A 59 11.52 -2.73 -4.19
CA VAL A 59 10.44 -2.77 -5.17
C VAL A 59 10.96 -3.28 -6.52
N ARG A 60 12.05 -2.70 -7.04
CA ARG A 60 12.65 -3.10 -8.31
C ARG A 60 13.13 -4.55 -8.29
N MET A 61 13.72 -5.01 -7.20
CA MET A 61 14.14 -6.41 -7.06
C MET A 61 12.94 -7.36 -7.02
N ALA A 62 11.86 -7.01 -6.32
CA ALA A 62 10.64 -7.82 -6.29
C ALA A 62 10.03 -7.97 -7.69
N VAL A 63 9.98 -6.88 -8.47
CA VAL A 63 9.52 -6.92 -9.88
C VAL A 63 10.47 -7.78 -10.74
N ALA A 64 11.78 -7.63 -10.58
CA ALA A 64 12.76 -8.45 -11.30
C ALA A 64 12.64 -9.95 -10.97
N LEU A 65 12.11 -10.31 -9.81
CA LEU A 65 11.88 -11.68 -9.35
C LEU A 65 10.46 -12.20 -9.63
N GLY A 66 9.61 -11.41 -10.32
CA GLY A 66 8.29 -11.87 -10.79
C GLY A 66 7.08 -11.18 -10.18
N LEU A 67 7.26 -10.16 -9.32
CA LEU A 67 6.14 -9.30 -8.95
C LEU A 67 5.66 -8.54 -10.19
N ASN A 68 4.33 -8.51 -10.42
CA ASN A 68 3.75 -7.83 -11.57
C ASN A 68 4.22 -6.36 -11.64
N GLU A 69 4.74 -5.94 -12.80
CA GLU A 69 5.29 -4.60 -13.01
C GLU A 69 4.24 -3.47 -12.90
N GLU A 70 2.96 -3.77 -13.07
CA GLU A 70 1.88 -2.79 -12.90
C GLU A 70 1.87 -2.15 -11.52
N ILE A 71 2.35 -2.86 -10.49
CA ILE A 71 2.41 -2.32 -9.12
C ILE A 71 3.59 -1.34 -8.92
N LEU A 72 4.54 -1.28 -9.85
CA LEU A 72 5.74 -0.46 -9.72
C LEU A 72 5.40 1.03 -9.56
N GLN A 73 4.49 1.54 -10.41
CA GLN A 73 4.11 2.96 -10.37
C GLN A 73 3.30 3.32 -9.11
N PRO A 74 2.27 2.57 -8.70
CA PRO A 74 1.61 2.78 -7.41
C PRO A 74 2.59 2.82 -6.22
N LEU A 75 3.50 1.86 -6.12
CA LEU A 75 4.49 1.80 -5.04
C LEU A 75 5.46 2.99 -5.10
N LYS A 76 5.92 3.38 -6.29
CA LYS A 76 6.80 4.54 -6.45
C LYS A 76 6.12 5.82 -6.00
N VAL A 77 4.91 6.10 -6.48
CA VAL A 77 4.18 7.34 -6.14
C VAL A 77 3.82 7.38 -4.65
N LEU A 78 3.49 6.23 -4.03
CA LEU A 78 3.31 6.15 -2.58
C LEU A 78 4.58 6.58 -1.82
N GLY A 79 5.74 6.12 -2.27
CA GLY A 79 7.04 6.52 -1.72
C GLY A 79 7.35 8.00 -1.94
N ASP A 80 7.03 8.55 -3.11
CA ASP A 80 7.22 9.97 -3.44
C ASP A 80 6.35 10.86 -2.54
N ILE A 81 5.06 10.53 -2.34
CA ILE A 81 4.17 11.23 -1.41
C ILE A 81 4.75 11.24 0.01
N ARG A 82 5.20 10.09 0.51
CA ARG A 82 5.85 10.02 1.84
C ARG A 82 7.09 10.90 1.92
N ASN A 83 7.90 10.96 0.88
CA ASN A 83 9.11 11.80 0.85
C ASN A 83 8.77 13.29 0.89
N GLU A 84 7.70 13.72 0.21
CA GLU A 84 7.20 15.11 0.29
C GLU A 84 6.88 15.49 1.74
N PHE A 85 6.21 14.60 2.50
CA PHE A 85 5.94 14.80 3.92
C PHE A 85 7.20 14.79 4.81
N ALA A 86 8.23 14.04 4.44
CA ALA A 86 9.49 13.99 5.21
C ALA A 86 10.33 15.26 5.07
N HIS A 87 10.15 16.06 4.03
CA HIS A 87 10.96 17.21 3.70
C HIS A 87 10.30 18.57 3.97
N SER A 88 9.03 18.59 4.44
CA SER A 88 8.33 19.83 4.74
C SER A 88 7.40 19.66 5.93
N LEU A 89 7.46 20.59 6.88
CA LEU A 89 6.59 20.60 8.08
C LEU A 89 5.15 21.04 7.76
N ASP A 90 4.94 21.78 6.67
CA ASP A 90 3.67 22.41 6.33
C ASP A 90 2.93 21.66 5.20
N VAL A 91 3.40 20.45 4.83
CA VAL A 91 2.73 19.63 3.79
C VAL A 91 1.44 19.03 4.33
N THR A 92 0.37 19.19 3.57
CA THR A 92 -0.89 18.49 3.78
C THR A 92 -1.15 17.53 2.62
N LEU A 93 -1.92 16.48 2.87
CA LEU A 93 -2.34 15.56 1.81
C LEU A 93 -3.38 16.24 0.92
N THR A 94 -2.98 16.58 -0.30
CA THR A 94 -3.81 17.30 -1.26
C THR A 94 -4.53 16.35 -2.23
N ASP A 95 -5.63 16.82 -2.82
CA ASP A 95 -6.32 16.10 -3.90
C ASP A 95 -5.40 15.82 -5.09
N ALA A 96 -4.47 16.71 -5.40
CA ALA A 96 -3.50 16.51 -6.48
C ALA A 96 -2.53 15.33 -6.21
N MET A 97 -2.07 15.16 -4.96
CA MET A 97 -1.24 14.01 -4.57
C MET A 97 -2.03 12.70 -4.69
N VAL A 98 -3.27 12.71 -4.22
CA VAL A 98 -4.15 11.54 -4.27
C VAL A 98 -4.51 11.19 -5.71
N GLU A 99 -4.79 12.18 -6.56
CA GLU A 99 -5.05 11.97 -7.98
C GLU A 99 -3.82 11.42 -8.71
N ARG A 100 -2.62 11.91 -8.39
CA ARG A 100 -1.37 11.37 -8.93
C ARG A 100 -1.21 9.87 -8.61
N LEU A 101 -1.57 9.46 -7.39
CA LEU A 101 -1.57 8.04 -7.01
C LEU A 101 -2.67 7.28 -7.74
N TRP A 102 -3.89 7.85 -7.83
CA TRP A 102 -5.03 7.25 -8.52
C TRP A 102 -4.73 6.93 -9.99
N GLN A 103 -4.07 7.83 -10.70
CA GLN A 103 -3.72 7.67 -12.10
C GLN A 103 -2.68 6.58 -12.38
N THR A 104 -2.02 6.05 -11.34
CA THR A 104 -1.11 4.92 -11.50
C THR A 104 -1.81 3.57 -11.61
N PHE A 105 -3.07 3.49 -11.24
CA PHE A 105 -3.85 2.26 -11.30
C PHE A 105 -4.52 2.09 -12.67
N SER A 106 -4.55 0.86 -13.19
CA SER A 106 -5.34 0.50 -14.37
C SER A 106 -6.84 0.76 -14.11
N GLN A 107 -7.62 0.90 -15.17
CA GLN A 107 -9.07 1.09 -15.05
C GLN A 107 -9.75 -0.04 -14.26
N GLU A 108 -9.28 -1.28 -14.43
CA GLU A 108 -9.76 -2.43 -13.67
C GLU A 108 -9.46 -2.28 -12.17
N ASN A 109 -8.23 -1.93 -11.82
CA ASN A 109 -7.84 -1.70 -10.43
C ASN A 109 -8.57 -0.50 -9.81
N GLN A 110 -8.81 0.58 -10.57
CA GLN A 110 -9.63 1.70 -10.13
C GLN A 110 -11.07 1.27 -9.80
N LYS A 111 -11.64 0.38 -10.60
CA LYS A 111 -12.97 -0.19 -10.33
C LYS A 111 -12.97 -1.00 -9.05
N ILE A 112 -11.98 -1.88 -8.85
CA ILE A 112 -11.82 -2.67 -7.62
C ILE A 112 -11.72 -1.76 -6.39
N ILE A 113 -10.94 -0.68 -6.47
CA ILE A 113 -10.79 0.29 -5.37
C ILE A 113 -12.13 0.96 -5.03
N ARG A 114 -12.91 1.37 -6.03
CA ARG A 114 -14.25 1.97 -5.83
C ARG A 114 -15.22 0.99 -5.21
N GLU A 115 -15.25 -0.25 -5.67
CA GLU A 115 -16.09 -1.31 -5.10
C GLU A 115 -15.70 -1.64 -3.66
N ALA A 116 -14.40 -1.72 -3.37
CA ALA A 116 -13.90 -1.91 -2.01
C ALA A 116 -14.29 -0.74 -1.10
N TYR A 117 -14.22 0.50 -1.60
CA TYR A 117 -14.69 1.67 -0.86
C TYR A 117 -16.18 1.59 -0.57
N ALA A 118 -17.02 1.28 -1.57
CA ALA A 118 -18.47 1.16 -1.41
C ALA A 118 -18.85 0.08 -0.38
N ASN A 119 -18.17 -1.07 -0.41
CA ASN A 119 -18.38 -2.15 0.57
C ASN A 119 -17.98 -1.71 1.99
N THR A 120 -16.87 -0.99 2.13
CA THR A 120 -16.42 -0.46 3.42
C THR A 120 -17.35 0.63 3.92
N HIS A 121 -17.83 1.52 3.04
CA HIS A 121 -18.84 2.53 3.37
C HIS A 121 -20.12 1.88 3.87
N ALA A 122 -20.63 0.83 3.22
CA ALA A 122 -21.83 0.12 3.66
C ALA A 122 -21.71 -0.43 5.09
N GLN A 123 -20.50 -0.80 5.52
CA GLN A 123 -20.22 -1.29 6.87
C GLN A 123 -20.02 -0.16 7.90
N LEU A 124 -19.44 0.96 7.49
CA LEU A 124 -18.96 2.02 8.38
C LEU A 124 -19.71 3.35 8.24
N SER A 125 -20.77 3.42 7.41
CA SER A 125 -21.54 4.65 7.20
C SER A 125 -22.13 5.22 8.50
N GLN A 126 -22.61 4.35 9.40
CA GLN A 126 -23.12 4.75 10.71
C GLN A 126 -22.01 5.28 11.65
N GLN A 127 -20.75 5.01 11.35
CA GLN A 127 -19.57 5.51 12.06
C GLN A 127 -18.99 6.77 11.42
N GLY A 128 -19.70 7.36 10.44
CA GLY A 128 -19.33 8.63 9.81
C GLY A 128 -18.43 8.51 8.58
N MET A 129 -18.24 7.32 8.02
CA MET A 129 -17.52 7.18 6.75
C MET A 129 -18.32 7.80 5.61
N PRO A 130 -17.79 8.77 4.83
CA PRO A 130 -18.51 9.41 3.73
C PRO A 130 -18.66 8.49 2.52
N GLU A 131 -19.61 8.79 1.63
CA GLU A 131 -19.65 8.23 0.27
C GLU A 131 -18.38 8.63 -0.51
N TYR A 132 -17.98 7.84 -1.51
CA TYR A 132 -16.74 8.07 -2.26
C TYR A 132 -16.65 9.49 -2.85
N GLU A 133 -17.72 9.98 -3.44
CA GLU A 133 -17.81 11.30 -4.09
C GLU A 133 -17.72 12.46 -3.10
N LYS A 134 -18.01 12.21 -1.82
CA LYS A 134 -17.94 13.18 -0.71
C LYS A 134 -16.70 12.97 0.15
N SER A 135 -15.88 11.97 -0.18
CA SER A 135 -14.69 11.64 0.60
C SER A 135 -13.57 12.65 0.39
N ASP A 136 -12.84 12.93 1.46
CA ASP A 136 -11.65 13.77 1.40
C ASP A 136 -10.43 13.02 0.82
N ALA A 137 -9.35 13.75 0.60
CA ALA A 137 -8.09 13.21 0.11
C ALA A 137 -7.56 12.07 0.98
N ARG A 138 -7.72 12.17 2.31
CA ARG A 138 -7.25 11.17 3.26
C ARG A 138 -7.98 9.83 3.11
N HIS A 139 -9.31 9.83 3.04
CA HIS A 139 -10.08 8.60 2.87
C HIS A 139 -9.73 7.89 1.55
N ARG A 140 -9.61 8.65 0.45
CA ARG A 140 -9.22 8.10 -0.85
C ARG A 140 -7.81 7.54 -0.85
N PHE A 141 -6.86 8.24 -0.22
CA PHE A 141 -5.49 7.76 -0.04
C PHE A 141 -5.45 6.45 0.76
N ILE A 142 -6.15 6.38 1.89
CA ILE A 142 -6.21 5.19 2.75
C ILE A 142 -6.71 3.98 1.95
N MET A 143 -7.78 4.14 1.18
CA MET A 143 -8.32 3.04 0.37
C MET A 143 -7.32 2.52 -0.67
N MET A 144 -6.60 3.42 -1.34
CA MET A 144 -5.54 3.02 -2.27
C MET A 144 -4.38 2.29 -1.57
N ALA A 145 -3.94 2.81 -0.43
CA ALA A 145 -2.87 2.18 0.35
C ALA A 145 -3.26 0.78 0.85
N VAL A 146 -4.49 0.61 1.35
CA VAL A 146 -5.03 -0.68 1.78
C VAL A 146 -5.18 -1.64 0.60
N THR A 147 -5.58 -1.16 -0.58
CA THR A 147 -5.66 -2.00 -1.79
C THR A 147 -4.29 -2.48 -2.23
N ILE A 148 -3.26 -1.61 -2.18
CA ILE A 148 -1.86 -2.02 -2.43
C ILE A 148 -1.43 -3.10 -1.44
N ASP A 149 -1.70 -2.92 -0.15
CA ASP A 149 -1.35 -3.90 0.89
C ASP A 149 -2.01 -5.25 0.66
N LYS A 150 -3.31 -5.27 0.37
CA LYS A 150 -4.07 -6.50 0.05
C LYS A 150 -3.52 -7.22 -1.17
N TYR A 151 -3.18 -6.48 -2.22
CA TYR A 151 -2.54 -7.07 -3.40
C TYR A 151 -1.23 -7.75 -3.04
N LEU A 152 -0.35 -7.08 -2.27
CA LEU A 152 0.93 -7.64 -1.85
C LEU A 152 0.76 -8.89 -0.95
N ILE A 153 -0.24 -8.91 -0.09
CA ILE A 153 -0.60 -10.10 0.72
C ILE A 153 -1.02 -11.26 -0.19
N ALA A 154 -1.86 -11.00 -1.18
CA ALA A 154 -2.32 -12.04 -2.10
C ALA A 154 -1.13 -12.65 -2.86
N VAL A 155 -0.23 -11.82 -3.37
CA VAL A 155 1.00 -12.26 -4.06
C VAL A 155 1.91 -13.06 -3.11
N GLU A 156 2.14 -12.59 -1.88
CA GLU A 156 2.95 -13.32 -0.90
C GLU A 156 2.40 -14.72 -0.65
N ASN A 157 1.08 -14.83 -0.44
CA ASN A 157 0.40 -16.10 -0.19
C ASN A 157 0.48 -17.04 -1.40
N GLU A 158 0.28 -16.52 -2.61
CA GLU A 158 0.37 -17.31 -3.84
C GLU A 158 1.79 -17.89 -4.02
N VAL A 159 2.81 -17.08 -3.84
CA VAL A 159 4.20 -17.50 -3.97
C VAL A 159 4.57 -18.55 -2.92
N ARG A 160 4.13 -18.38 -1.66
CA ARG A 160 4.39 -19.35 -0.59
C ARG A 160 3.69 -20.67 -0.85
N ASN A 161 2.40 -20.63 -1.20
CA ASN A 161 1.62 -21.84 -1.50
C ASN A 161 2.17 -22.60 -2.72
N GLY A 162 2.65 -21.88 -3.74
CA GLY A 162 3.30 -22.51 -4.90
C GLY A 162 4.62 -23.19 -4.57
N ARG A 163 5.34 -22.77 -3.54
CA ARG A 163 6.59 -23.39 -3.08
C ARG A 163 6.35 -24.64 -2.22
N ASP A 164 5.28 -24.64 -1.44
CA ASP A 164 4.93 -25.77 -0.57
C ASP A 164 4.34 -26.95 -1.38
N ALA A 165 4.02 -26.74 -2.67
CA ALA A 165 3.48 -27.74 -3.58
C ALA A 165 4.55 -28.48 -4.41
N VAL A 166 5.84 -28.14 -4.26
CA VAL A 166 7.00 -28.75 -4.92
C VAL A 166 7.88 -29.49 -3.92
#